data_5a730f3a16c9254dac11b09644f74d51
#
_entry.id   5a730f3a16c9254dac11b09644f74d51
#
_cell.length_a   1.000
_cell.length_b   1.000
_cell.length_c   1.000
_cell.angle_alpha   90.00
_cell.angle_beta   90.00
_cell.angle_gamma   90.00
#
_symmetry.space_group_name_H-M   'P 1'
#
loop_
_entity.id
_entity.type
_entity.pdbx_description
1 polymer ?
#
loop_
_entity_poly.entity_id
_entity_poly.type
_entity_poly.pdbx_seq_one_letter_code
_entity_poly.pdbx_strand_id
1 'polypeptide(L)'
;MDENLSLEEMLEALLELAHPLEPFDMPLLDAHGATLADDLYVGEEVVLPMGSPIRAAQVGFAASLGLHHLPTRPHPRVVVISAGDDLVQPGESLLNGDHQFETNSWMLAVAMKEAGATAFRVHAIPENAEMLRSVIEDQLVRSDLIVITGERGDQSFDLITAVLQGLGNIRTAQPALVDSGRYNFGTIGPDNTPVITLPGDRKSTRLNSSHT
;
A
#
# COMPACT_ATOMS: atom_id res chain seq x y z
N MET A 1 -22.37 9.29 3.69
CA MET A 1 -22.95 9.11 2.32
C MET A 1 -21.84 8.61 1.45
N ASP A 2 -22.06 7.48 0.80
CA ASP A 2 -21.08 6.93 -0.14
C ASP A 2 -20.99 7.84 -1.36
N GLU A 3 -19.78 8.24 -1.75
CA GLU A 3 -19.55 9.06 -2.91
C GLU A 3 -19.55 8.18 -4.17
N ASN A 4 -20.36 8.53 -5.17
CA ASN A 4 -20.32 7.84 -6.45
C ASN A 4 -19.32 8.59 -7.36
N LEU A 5 -18.09 8.07 -7.46
CA LEU A 5 -16.99 8.68 -8.18
C LEU A 5 -16.76 7.96 -9.52
N SER A 6 -16.39 8.71 -10.56
CA SER A 6 -15.78 8.11 -11.73
C SER A 6 -14.42 7.50 -11.37
N LEU A 7 -13.84 6.70 -12.26
CA LEU A 7 -12.52 6.13 -12.05
C LEU A 7 -11.45 7.22 -11.97
N GLU A 8 -11.56 8.24 -12.80
CA GLU A 8 -10.65 9.38 -12.84
C GLU A 8 -10.70 10.18 -11.53
N GLU A 9 -11.92 10.52 -11.06
CA GLU A 9 -12.11 11.25 -9.79
C GLU A 9 -11.59 10.44 -8.58
N MET A 10 -11.78 9.12 -8.59
CA MET A 10 -11.23 8.27 -7.53
C MET A 10 -9.71 8.23 -7.57
N LEU A 11 -9.11 8.13 -8.76
CA LEU A 11 -7.65 8.15 -8.90
C LEU A 11 -7.06 9.48 -8.43
N GLU A 12 -7.67 10.62 -8.81
CA GLU A 12 -7.26 11.94 -8.32
C GLU A 12 -7.34 12.01 -6.80
N ALA A 13 -8.46 11.58 -6.19
CA ALA A 13 -8.63 11.58 -4.75
C ALA A 13 -7.62 10.69 -4.01
N LEU A 14 -7.21 9.56 -4.58
CA LEU A 14 -6.17 8.70 -4.03
C LEU A 14 -4.77 9.32 -4.16
N LEU A 15 -4.49 9.98 -5.29
CA LEU A 15 -3.21 10.67 -5.51
C LEU A 15 -3.05 11.88 -4.59
N GLU A 16 -4.13 12.57 -4.22
CA GLU A 16 -4.09 13.65 -3.23
C GLU A 16 -3.63 13.18 -1.83
N LEU A 17 -3.80 11.90 -1.51
CA LEU A 17 -3.30 11.33 -0.25
C LEU A 17 -1.81 10.96 -0.32
N ALA A 18 -1.28 10.80 -1.52
CA ALA A 18 0.09 10.37 -1.73
C ALA A 18 1.04 11.58 -1.72
N HIS A 19 1.81 11.72 -0.66
CA HIS A 19 2.87 12.71 -0.58
C HIS A 19 4.25 12.05 -0.73
N PRO A 20 5.18 12.69 -1.46
CA PRO A 20 6.55 12.20 -1.52
C PRO A 20 7.15 12.09 -0.10
N LEU A 21 7.79 10.97 0.20
CA LEU A 21 8.50 10.80 1.46
C LEU A 21 9.63 11.81 1.60
N GLU A 22 9.94 12.21 2.84
CA GLU A 22 11.04 13.12 3.12
C GLU A 22 12.37 12.55 2.61
N PRO A 23 13.18 13.36 1.92
CA PRO A 23 14.46 12.92 1.44
C PRO A 23 15.47 12.82 2.57
N PHE A 24 16.45 11.94 2.43
CA PHE A 24 17.63 11.90 3.30
C PHE A 24 18.87 11.47 2.52
N ASP A 25 20.04 11.83 3.04
CA ASP A 25 21.32 11.43 2.46
C ASP A 25 21.56 9.94 2.69
N MET A 26 21.55 9.17 1.62
CA MET A 26 21.72 7.72 1.66
C MET A 26 23.09 7.32 1.11
N PRO A 27 23.84 6.42 1.79
CA PRO A 27 25.06 5.85 1.24
C PRO A 27 24.83 5.24 -0.15
N LEU A 28 25.80 5.36 -1.07
CA LEU A 28 25.63 4.97 -2.48
C LEU A 28 25.13 3.53 -2.66
N LEU A 29 25.59 2.58 -1.85
CA LEU A 29 25.17 1.18 -1.97
C LEU A 29 23.73 0.98 -1.50
N ASP A 30 23.28 1.75 -0.51
CA ASP A 30 21.94 1.68 0.04
C ASP A 30 20.93 2.46 -0.83
N ALA A 31 21.43 3.44 -1.61
CA ALA A 31 20.62 4.25 -2.52
C ALA A 31 20.07 3.46 -3.72
N HIS A 32 20.54 2.23 -3.96
CA HIS A 32 20.05 1.41 -5.06
C HIS A 32 18.55 1.15 -4.96
N GLY A 33 17.82 1.48 -6.03
CA GLY A 33 16.36 1.34 -6.11
C GLY A 33 15.58 2.55 -5.57
N ALA A 34 16.20 3.42 -4.77
CA ALA A 34 15.58 4.67 -4.33
C ALA A 34 15.48 5.69 -5.49
N THR A 35 14.82 6.80 -5.24
CA THR A 35 14.62 7.88 -6.22
C THR A 35 15.43 9.10 -5.80
N LEU A 36 16.16 9.71 -6.73
CA LEU A 36 16.95 10.93 -6.47
C LEU A 36 15.99 12.07 -6.07
N ALA A 37 16.29 12.73 -4.95
CA ALA A 37 15.43 13.75 -4.37
C ALA A 37 15.66 15.15 -4.92
N ASP A 38 16.89 15.42 -5.37
CA ASP A 38 17.33 16.71 -5.92
C ASP A 38 18.14 16.48 -7.20
N ASP A 39 18.26 17.51 -8.04
CA ASP A 39 19.13 17.47 -9.20
C ASP A 39 20.60 17.33 -8.80
N LEU A 40 21.33 16.46 -9.46
CA LEU A 40 22.77 16.35 -9.29
C LEU A 40 23.48 17.17 -10.38
N TYR A 41 24.35 18.06 -9.96
CA TYR A 41 25.06 18.99 -10.84
C TYR A 41 26.55 18.65 -10.96
N VAL A 42 27.10 18.89 -12.15
CA VAL A 42 28.55 19.04 -12.39
C VAL A 42 28.78 20.42 -12.99
N GLY A 43 29.36 21.33 -12.21
CA GLY A 43 29.35 22.74 -12.55
C GLY A 43 27.91 23.30 -12.56
N GLU A 44 27.49 23.80 -13.70
CA GLU A 44 26.10 24.32 -13.91
C GLU A 44 25.19 23.33 -14.64
N GLU A 45 25.69 22.18 -15.05
CA GLU A 45 24.96 21.18 -15.82
C GLU A 45 24.31 20.16 -14.90
N VAL A 46 23.00 19.89 -15.09
CA VAL A 46 22.28 18.80 -14.45
C VAL A 46 22.68 17.49 -15.11
N VAL A 47 23.36 16.61 -14.37
CA VAL A 47 23.84 15.31 -14.88
C VAL A 47 22.93 14.15 -14.50
N LEU A 48 22.20 14.29 -13.38
CA LEU A 48 21.11 13.40 -13.00
C LEU A 48 19.95 14.25 -12.47
N PRO A 49 18.80 14.27 -13.14
CA PRO A 49 17.66 15.06 -12.70
C PRO A 49 16.97 14.42 -11.49
N MET A 50 16.37 15.25 -10.65
CA MET A 50 15.43 14.84 -9.60
C MET A 50 14.38 13.86 -10.17
N GLY A 51 13.99 12.85 -9.39
CA GLY A 51 13.07 11.81 -9.82
C GLY A 51 13.75 10.66 -10.57
N SER A 52 15.07 10.74 -10.85
CA SER A 52 15.81 9.64 -11.46
C SER A 52 15.87 8.42 -10.54
N PRO A 53 15.51 7.21 -11.04
CA PRO A 53 15.69 5.98 -10.26
C PRO A 53 17.18 5.66 -10.15
N ILE A 54 17.65 5.38 -8.94
CA ILE A 54 19.06 5.06 -8.67
C ILE A 54 19.29 3.58 -8.95
N ARG A 55 20.03 3.31 -10.01
CA ARG A 55 20.45 1.98 -10.45
C ARG A 55 21.97 1.89 -10.45
N ALA A 56 22.53 0.76 -10.84
CA ALA A 56 23.97 0.52 -10.86
C ALA A 56 24.75 1.60 -11.62
N ALA A 57 24.22 2.07 -12.76
CA ALA A 57 24.86 3.11 -13.56
C ALA A 57 24.93 4.46 -12.81
N GLN A 58 23.84 4.87 -12.13
CA GLN A 58 23.77 6.10 -11.36
C GLN A 58 24.71 6.04 -10.14
N VAL A 59 24.75 4.89 -9.45
CA VAL A 59 25.68 4.64 -8.35
C VAL A 59 27.13 4.78 -8.83
N GLY A 60 27.49 4.10 -9.94
CA GLY A 60 28.84 4.19 -10.51
C GLY A 60 29.20 5.60 -10.96
N PHE A 61 28.25 6.32 -11.57
CA PHE A 61 28.44 7.69 -11.99
C PHE A 61 28.67 8.63 -10.78
N ALA A 62 27.82 8.56 -9.75
CA ALA A 62 27.99 9.35 -8.53
C ALA A 62 29.35 9.08 -7.85
N ALA A 63 29.76 7.81 -7.79
CA ALA A 63 31.08 7.43 -7.27
C ALA A 63 32.22 8.03 -8.10
N SER A 64 32.10 8.13 -9.43
CA SER A 64 33.11 8.77 -10.29
C SER A 64 33.27 10.28 -10.05
N LEU A 65 32.23 10.91 -9.52
CA LEU A 65 32.23 12.30 -9.08
C LEU A 65 32.81 12.48 -7.66
N GLY A 66 33.21 11.39 -7.00
CA GLY A 66 33.74 11.42 -5.62
C GLY A 66 32.65 11.48 -4.55
N LEU A 67 31.38 11.30 -4.91
CA LEU A 67 30.28 11.26 -3.96
C LEU A 67 30.22 9.89 -3.27
N HIS A 68 29.83 9.86 -2.01
CA HIS A 68 29.61 8.62 -1.25
C HIS A 68 28.20 8.54 -0.66
N HIS A 69 27.41 9.60 -0.79
CA HIS A 69 25.97 9.68 -0.48
C HIS A 69 25.23 10.37 -1.61
N LEU A 70 23.92 10.12 -1.68
CA LEU A 70 22.99 10.81 -2.55
C LEU A 70 21.74 11.23 -1.77
N PRO A 71 21.19 12.44 -2.02
CA PRO A 71 19.89 12.83 -1.50
C PRO A 71 18.82 11.99 -2.22
N THR A 72 18.20 11.08 -1.50
CA THR A 72 17.23 10.15 -2.08
C THR A 72 15.94 10.09 -1.27
N ARG A 73 14.84 9.72 -1.91
CA ARG A 73 13.60 9.35 -1.26
C ARG A 73 13.58 7.83 -1.08
N PRO A 74 13.30 7.35 0.15
CA PRO A 74 13.30 5.91 0.42
C PRO A 74 12.13 5.21 -0.29
N HIS A 75 12.19 3.89 -0.35
CA HIS A 75 11.04 3.08 -0.72
C HIS A 75 9.94 3.22 0.33
N PRO A 76 8.68 3.51 -0.06
CA PRO A 76 7.58 3.56 0.90
C PRO A 76 7.36 2.21 1.58
N ARG A 77 7.11 2.24 2.87
CA ARG A 77 6.77 1.06 3.67
C ARG A 77 5.27 0.86 3.64
N VAL A 78 4.83 -0.19 2.99
CA VAL A 78 3.40 -0.51 2.83
C VAL A 78 3.06 -1.71 3.70
N VAL A 79 2.07 -1.57 4.56
CA VAL A 79 1.52 -2.67 5.34
C VAL A 79 0.21 -3.12 4.73
N VAL A 80 0.12 -4.41 4.42
CA VAL A 80 -1.11 -5.03 3.91
C VAL A 80 -1.74 -5.86 5.02
N ILE A 81 -2.94 -5.49 5.42
CA ILE A 81 -3.74 -6.15 6.47
C ILE A 81 -4.89 -6.90 5.80
N SER A 82 -5.07 -8.15 6.14
CA SER A 82 -6.23 -8.95 5.73
C SER A 82 -7.15 -9.14 6.94
N ALA A 83 -8.45 -8.90 6.78
CA ALA A 83 -9.45 -9.09 7.82
C ALA A 83 -10.54 -10.05 7.34
N GLY A 84 -10.90 -11.03 8.18
CA GLY A 84 -11.94 -12.02 7.88
C GLY A 84 -11.82 -13.24 8.77
N ASP A 85 -12.96 -13.74 9.26
CA ASP A 85 -13.04 -14.86 10.18
C ASP A 85 -12.83 -16.22 9.51
N ASP A 86 -13.15 -16.33 8.23
CA ASP A 86 -13.04 -17.55 7.44
C ASP A 86 -11.69 -17.69 6.70
N LEU A 87 -10.79 -16.74 6.88
CA LEU A 87 -9.50 -16.68 6.19
C LEU A 87 -8.44 -17.52 6.89
N VAL A 88 -7.91 -18.50 6.17
CA VAL A 88 -6.87 -19.43 6.64
C VAL A 88 -5.57 -19.17 5.87
N GLN A 89 -4.43 -19.22 6.56
CA GLN A 89 -3.14 -19.01 5.90
C GLN A 89 -2.79 -20.16 4.95
N PRO A 90 -2.24 -19.87 3.76
CA PRO A 90 -1.68 -20.89 2.89
C PRO A 90 -0.67 -21.78 3.64
N GLY A 91 -0.83 -23.10 3.51
CA GLY A 91 -0.03 -24.09 4.22
C GLY A 91 -0.70 -24.67 5.48
N GLU A 92 -1.77 -24.06 5.97
CA GLU A 92 -2.62 -24.61 7.02
C GLU A 92 -3.75 -25.46 6.44
N SER A 93 -4.40 -26.27 7.28
CA SER A 93 -5.51 -27.12 6.86
C SER A 93 -6.82 -26.34 6.89
N LEU A 94 -7.62 -26.44 5.83
CA LEU A 94 -9.01 -25.98 5.84
C LEU A 94 -9.85 -26.93 6.68
N LEU A 95 -10.24 -26.48 7.88
CA LEU A 95 -10.95 -27.32 8.85
C LEU A 95 -12.46 -27.45 8.54
N ASN A 96 -13.03 -26.42 7.88
CA ASN A 96 -14.45 -26.36 7.55
C ASN A 96 -14.65 -25.97 6.08
N GLY A 97 -15.78 -26.36 5.49
CA GLY A 97 -16.10 -26.08 4.09
C GLY A 97 -16.29 -24.60 3.76
N ASP A 98 -16.50 -23.76 4.76
CA ASP A 98 -16.69 -22.31 4.61
C ASP A 98 -15.36 -21.54 4.66
N HIS A 99 -14.30 -22.16 5.16
CA HIS A 99 -12.98 -21.54 5.22
C HIS A 99 -12.33 -21.49 3.83
N GLN A 100 -11.58 -20.43 3.60
CA GLN A 100 -10.83 -20.21 2.37
C GLN A 100 -9.41 -19.74 2.66
N PHE A 101 -8.48 -20.03 1.74
CA PHE A 101 -7.13 -19.51 1.87
C PHE A 101 -7.11 -18.00 1.63
N GLU A 102 -6.42 -17.32 2.52
CA GLU A 102 -6.11 -15.90 2.37
C GLU A 102 -5.11 -15.74 1.21
N THR A 103 -5.50 -15.01 0.16
CA THR A 103 -4.71 -14.83 -1.06
C THR A 103 -4.45 -13.36 -1.37
N ASN A 104 -5.34 -12.47 -0.95
CA ASN A 104 -5.31 -11.07 -1.33
C ASN A 104 -4.08 -10.34 -0.80
N SER A 105 -3.73 -10.53 0.47
CA SER A 105 -2.56 -9.86 1.02
C SER A 105 -1.25 -10.37 0.41
N TRP A 106 -1.19 -11.63 -0.02
CA TRP A 106 -0.03 -12.15 -0.74
C TRP A 106 0.15 -11.47 -2.09
N MET A 107 -0.92 -11.43 -2.87
CA MET A 107 -0.94 -10.78 -4.17
C MET A 107 -0.62 -9.29 -4.05
N LEU A 108 -1.27 -8.58 -3.13
CA LEU A 108 -1.07 -7.16 -2.92
C LEU A 108 0.35 -6.83 -2.44
N ALA A 109 0.89 -7.62 -1.52
CA ALA A 109 2.27 -7.40 -1.06
C ALA A 109 3.30 -7.58 -2.19
N VAL A 110 3.07 -8.53 -3.10
CA VAL A 110 3.93 -8.69 -4.29
C VAL A 110 3.74 -7.50 -5.24
N ALA A 111 2.50 -7.10 -5.52
CA ALA A 111 2.23 -5.95 -6.39
C ALA A 111 2.85 -4.64 -5.84
N MET A 112 2.81 -4.43 -4.52
CA MET A 112 3.48 -3.28 -3.89
C MET A 112 5.01 -3.33 -4.07
N LYS A 113 5.62 -4.52 -3.95
CA LYS A 113 7.06 -4.69 -4.20
C LYS A 113 7.42 -4.44 -5.68
N GLU A 114 6.61 -4.91 -6.60
CA GLU A 114 6.78 -4.64 -8.04
C GLU A 114 6.66 -3.15 -8.36
N ALA A 115 5.81 -2.41 -7.61
CA ALA A 115 5.71 -0.96 -7.68
C ALA A 115 6.84 -0.20 -6.97
N GLY A 116 7.81 -0.90 -6.37
CA GLY A 116 8.98 -0.31 -5.72
C GLY A 116 8.84 -0.02 -4.23
N ALA A 117 7.80 -0.54 -3.57
CA ALA A 117 7.61 -0.39 -2.13
C ALA A 117 8.29 -1.51 -1.33
N THR A 118 8.55 -1.25 -0.05
CA THR A 118 8.85 -2.29 0.93
C THR A 118 7.54 -2.75 1.57
N ALA A 119 7.06 -3.93 1.19
CA ALA A 119 5.75 -4.42 1.61
C ALA A 119 5.85 -5.46 2.74
N PHE A 120 5.02 -5.26 3.75
CA PHE A 120 4.84 -6.16 4.89
C PHE A 120 3.40 -6.67 4.91
N ARG A 121 3.23 -7.91 5.34
CA ARG A 121 1.90 -8.50 5.53
C ARG A 121 1.62 -8.71 7.00
N VAL A 122 0.39 -8.41 7.40
CA VAL A 122 -0.18 -8.83 8.67
C VAL A 122 -1.08 -10.05 8.39
N HIS A 123 -1.00 -11.05 9.25
CA HIS A 123 -1.86 -12.23 9.13
C HIS A 123 -3.34 -11.86 9.19
N ALA A 124 -4.19 -12.71 8.65
CA ALA A 124 -5.63 -12.54 8.72
C ALA A 124 -6.07 -12.27 10.18
N ILE A 125 -6.81 -11.18 10.35
CA ILE A 125 -7.29 -10.72 11.65
C ILE A 125 -8.78 -11.06 11.70
N PRO A 126 -9.27 -11.64 12.81
CA PRO A 126 -10.69 -11.84 13.01
C PRO A 126 -11.49 -10.54 12.89
N GLU A 127 -12.75 -10.65 12.49
CA GLU A 127 -13.68 -9.50 12.39
C GLU A 127 -14.08 -8.98 13.77
N ASN A 128 -13.10 -8.47 14.50
CA ASN A 128 -13.24 -7.85 15.81
C ASN A 128 -12.70 -6.42 15.76
N ALA A 129 -13.56 -5.45 16.09
CA ALA A 129 -13.21 -4.03 15.98
C ALA A 129 -12.04 -3.62 16.88
N GLU A 130 -11.95 -4.15 18.10
CA GLU A 130 -10.88 -3.82 19.05
C GLU A 130 -9.54 -4.40 18.57
N MET A 131 -9.56 -5.63 18.10
CA MET A 131 -8.36 -6.30 17.59
C MET A 131 -7.87 -5.62 16.30
N LEU A 132 -8.78 -5.33 15.35
CA LEU A 132 -8.45 -4.62 14.12
C LEU A 132 -7.87 -3.25 14.41
N ARG A 133 -8.49 -2.49 15.32
CA ARG A 133 -7.99 -1.19 15.76
C ARG A 133 -6.59 -1.29 16.34
N SER A 134 -6.37 -2.20 17.29
CA SER A 134 -5.06 -2.41 17.93
C SER A 134 -3.98 -2.74 16.89
N VAL A 135 -4.28 -3.63 15.95
CA VAL A 135 -3.32 -3.98 14.89
C VAL A 135 -3.02 -2.79 13.99
N ILE A 136 -4.03 -2.00 13.60
CA ILE A 136 -3.81 -0.80 12.78
C ILE A 136 -2.91 0.18 13.53
N GLU A 137 -3.22 0.49 14.80
CA GLU A 137 -2.43 1.39 15.64
C GLU A 137 -0.97 0.93 15.77
N ASP A 138 -0.72 -0.36 15.93
CA ASP A 138 0.63 -0.94 15.98
C ASP A 138 1.39 -0.78 14.65
N GLN A 139 0.68 -0.76 13.51
CA GLN A 139 1.32 -0.60 12.20
C GLN A 139 1.61 0.87 11.85
N LEU A 140 0.88 1.85 12.41
CA LEU A 140 1.08 3.27 12.10
C LEU A 140 2.52 3.74 12.33
N VAL A 141 3.19 3.22 13.35
CA VAL A 141 4.57 3.60 13.69
C VAL A 141 5.60 3.28 12.59
N ARG A 142 5.28 2.32 11.71
CA ARG A 142 6.23 1.78 10.75
C ARG A 142 5.75 1.76 9.30
N SER A 143 4.58 2.32 9.02
CA SER A 143 4.00 2.33 7.68
C SER A 143 3.85 3.75 7.13
N ASP A 144 4.12 3.87 5.86
CA ASP A 144 3.88 5.09 5.09
C ASP A 144 2.55 4.98 4.31
N LEU A 145 2.00 3.76 4.20
CA LEU A 145 0.69 3.45 3.64
C LEU A 145 0.16 2.15 4.26
N ILE A 146 -1.12 2.13 4.62
CA ILE A 146 -1.83 0.91 5.05
C ILE A 146 -2.86 0.53 3.99
N VAL A 147 -2.81 -0.73 3.54
CA VAL A 147 -3.80 -1.32 2.64
C VAL A 147 -4.54 -2.41 3.39
N ILE A 148 -5.86 -2.31 3.48
CA ILE A 148 -6.70 -3.29 4.17
C ILE A 148 -7.57 -4.01 3.13
N THR A 149 -7.56 -5.32 3.13
CA THR A 149 -8.50 -6.15 2.37
C THR A 149 -9.37 -6.92 3.34
N GLY A 150 -10.67 -6.84 3.16
CA GLY A 150 -11.65 -7.50 4.03
C GLY A 150 -12.27 -8.72 3.38
N GLU A 151 -13.06 -9.43 4.15
CA GLU A 151 -13.98 -10.43 3.64
C GLU A 151 -15.12 -9.77 2.84
N ARG A 152 -15.86 -10.59 2.09
CA ARG A 152 -17.05 -10.16 1.38
C ARG A 152 -18.20 -9.93 2.33
N GLY A 153 -18.83 -8.80 2.18
CA GLY A 153 -20.10 -8.49 2.82
C GLY A 153 -20.13 -7.07 3.39
N ASP A 154 -21.34 -6.56 3.49
CA ASP A 154 -21.56 -5.23 4.02
C ASP A 154 -21.15 -5.12 5.49
N GLN A 155 -21.30 -6.19 6.27
CA GLN A 155 -20.96 -6.20 7.70
C GLN A 155 -19.46 -6.04 7.94
N SER A 156 -18.63 -6.79 7.22
CA SER A 156 -17.17 -6.68 7.29
C SER A 156 -16.70 -5.30 6.85
N PHE A 157 -17.24 -4.79 5.74
CA PHE A 157 -16.94 -3.44 5.27
C PHE A 157 -17.33 -2.37 6.29
N ASP A 158 -18.53 -2.45 6.87
CA ASP A 158 -19.04 -1.47 7.83
C ASP A 158 -18.23 -1.50 9.14
N LEU A 159 -17.78 -2.66 9.59
CA LEU A 159 -16.88 -2.81 10.74
C LEU A 159 -15.53 -2.12 10.48
N ILE A 160 -14.90 -2.41 9.35
CA ILE A 160 -13.62 -1.78 8.97
C ILE A 160 -13.81 -0.27 8.85
N THR A 161 -14.90 0.20 8.22
CA THR A 161 -15.22 1.61 8.07
C THR A 161 -15.33 2.30 9.43
N ALA A 162 -16.09 1.70 10.37
CA ALA A 162 -16.27 2.26 11.71
C ALA A 162 -14.94 2.36 12.49
N VAL A 163 -14.09 1.35 12.39
CA VAL A 163 -12.75 1.37 13.01
C VAL A 163 -11.90 2.49 12.43
N LEU A 164 -11.85 2.61 11.10
CA LEU A 164 -11.04 3.62 10.44
C LEU A 164 -11.53 5.05 10.72
N GLN A 165 -12.85 5.28 10.74
CA GLN A 165 -13.45 6.58 11.11
C GLN A 165 -13.12 6.97 12.55
N GLY A 166 -12.95 6.00 13.44
CA GLY A 166 -12.48 6.25 14.81
C GLY A 166 -11.00 6.57 14.93
N LEU A 167 -10.21 6.39 13.85
CA LEU A 167 -8.76 6.63 13.81
C LEU A 167 -8.38 7.86 12.98
N GLY A 168 -9.27 8.37 12.13
CA GLY A 168 -8.94 9.52 11.30
C GLY A 168 -10.04 9.97 10.35
N ASN A 169 -9.64 10.65 9.29
CA ASN A 169 -10.55 11.23 8.30
C ASN A 169 -10.71 10.28 7.11
N ILE A 170 -11.85 9.61 7.02
CA ILE A 170 -12.13 8.57 6.04
C ILE A 170 -13.30 8.96 5.15
N ARG A 171 -13.08 8.86 3.85
CA ARG A 171 -14.10 8.92 2.81
C ARG A 171 -14.45 7.52 2.36
N THR A 172 -15.70 7.33 1.98
CA THR A 172 -16.19 6.07 1.38
C THR A 172 -16.68 6.37 -0.02
N ALA A 173 -16.20 5.62 -1.00
CA ALA A 173 -16.62 5.76 -2.38
C ALA A 173 -16.96 4.40 -3.01
N GLN A 174 -17.86 4.45 -3.97
CA GLN A 174 -18.14 3.35 -4.88
C GLN A 174 -17.84 3.82 -6.31
N PRO A 175 -16.77 3.31 -6.95
CA PRO A 175 -16.45 3.67 -8.33
C PRO A 175 -17.58 3.25 -9.28
N ALA A 176 -17.82 4.06 -10.31
CA ALA A 176 -18.82 3.79 -11.35
C ALA A 176 -18.36 2.69 -12.32
N LEU A 177 -18.02 1.52 -11.78
CA LEU A 177 -17.62 0.31 -12.52
C LEU A 177 -18.64 -0.80 -12.29
N VAL A 178 -18.81 -1.65 -13.27
CA VAL A 178 -19.69 -2.83 -13.15
C VAL A 178 -19.11 -3.77 -12.09
N ASP A 179 -19.96 -4.17 -11.14
CA ASP A 179 -19.58 -5.03 -10.00
C ASP A 179 -18.49 -4.45 -9.08
N SER A 180 -18.29 -3.13 -9.05
CA SER A 180 -17.36 -2.50 -8.10
C SER A 180 -17.89 -2.58 -6.67
N GLY A 181 -17.02 -2.92 -5.74
CA GLY A 181 -17.28 -2.83 -4.30
C GLY A 181 -17.16 -1.39 -3.79
N ARG A 182 -17.45 -1.22 -2.50
CA ARG A 182 -17.18 0.03 -1.77
C ARG A 182 -15.71 0.07 -1.32
N TYR A 183 -15.13 1.26 -1.31
CA TYR A 183 -13.75 1.53 -0.89
C TYR A 183 -13.75 2.59 0.20
N ASN A 184 -12.92 2.41 1.21
CA ASN A 184 -12.57 3.48 2.12
C ASN A 184 -11.16 3.98 1.77
N PHE A 185 -10.97 5.28 1.86
CA PHE A 185 -9.65 5.90 1.71
C PHE A 185 -9.60 7.20 2.50
N GLY A 186 -8.41 7.57 2.92
CA GLY A 186 -8.21 8.76 3.72
C GLY A 186 -6.92 8.68 4.51
N THR A 187 -6.87 9.37 5.63
CA THR A 187 -5.70 9.41 6.52
C THR A 187 -6.07 9.05 7.94
N ILE A 188 -5.19 8.33 8.62
CA ILE A 188 -5.39 7.88 10.01
C ILE A 188 -4.14 8.14 10.87
N GLY A 189 -4.35 8.21 12.16
CA GLY A 189 -3.29 8.41 13.14
C GLY A 189 -2.72 9.83 13.18
N PRO A 190 -1.75 10.08 14.07
CA PRO A 190 -1.19 11.41 14.32
C PRO A 190 -0.39 11.97 13.12
N ASP A 191 0.22 11.10 12.34
CA ASP A 191 1.07 11.47 11.20
C ASP A 191 0.30 11.51 9.88
N ASN A 192 -1.05 11.42 9.93
CA ASN A 192 -1.92 11.37 8.76
C ASN A 192 -1.51 10.27 7.75
N THR A 193 -1.21 9.08 8.25
CA THR A 193 -0.84 7.94 7.41
C THR A 193 -1.96 7.60 6.44
N PRO A 194 -1.72 7.58 5.12
CA PRO A 194 -2.69 7.16 4.13
C PRO A 194 -3.18 5.73 4.38
N VAL A 195 -4.47 5.51 4.21
CA VAL A 195 -5.09 4.19 4.26
C VAL A 195 -6.07 4.02 3.11
N ILE A 196 -6.09 2.81 2.54
CA ILE A 196 -7.07 2.40 1.54
C ILE A 196 -7.60 1.01 1.87
N THR A 197 -8.92 0.81 1.71
CA THR A 197 -9.51 -0.54 1.76
C THR A 197 -9.83 -1.03 0.36
N LEU A 198 -9.59 -2.29 0.13
CA LEU A 198 -9.94 -2.98 -1.11
C LEU A 198 -10.99 -4.06 -0.80
N PRO A 199 -12.03 -4.19 -1.61
CA PRO A 199 -13.03 -5.23 -1.41
C PRO A 199 -12.41 -6.62 -1.57
N GLY A 200 -12.78 -7.54 -0.69
CA GLY A 200 -12.38 -8.94 -0.75
C GLY A 200 -13.11 -9.68 -1.85
N ASP A 201 -12.81 -9.45 -3.14
CA ASP A 201 -13.50 -10.10 -4.23
C ASP A 201 -12.84 -11.41 -4.67
N ARG A 202 -13.61 -12.53 -4.59
CA ARG A 202 -13.22 -13.83 -5.15
C ARG A 202 -13.15 -13.84 -6.68
N LYS A 203 -13.83 -12.93 -7.37
CA LYS A 203 -13.87 -12.93 -8.84
C LYS A 203 -12.59 -12.35 -9.44
N SER A 204 -11.96 -11.41 -8.77
CA SER A 204 -10.68 -10.84 -9.22
C SER A 204 -9.51 -11.83 -9.12
N THR A 205 -9.58 -12.82 -8.21
CA THR A 205 -8.59 -13.91 -8.09
C THR A 205 -8.82 -15.08 -9.06
N ARG A 206 -9.97 -15.13 -9.74
CA ARG A 206 -10.24 -16.11 -10.81
C ARG A 206 -9.87 -15.61 -12.20
N LEU A 207 -8.85 -14.82 -12.33
CA LEU A 207 -8.21 -14.59 -13.62
C LEU A 207 -7.49 -15.88 -14.03
N ASN A 208 -8.11 -16.58 -15.00
CA ASN A 208 -7.49 -17.64 -15.81
C ASN A 208 -7.39 -19.08 -15.25
N SER A 209 -8.49 -19.68 -14.80
CA SER A 209 -8.58 -21.14 -14.82
C SER A 209 -9.51 -21.71 -15.92
N SER A 210 -9.80 -20.93 -16.96
CA SER A 210 -10.68 -21.37 -18.05
C SER A 210 -10.07 -21.23 -19.45
N HIS A 211 -8.76 -21.52 -19.59
CA HIS A 211 -8.13 -21.81 -20.88
C HIS A 211 -7.08 -22.90 -20.71
N THR A 212 -7.54 -24.13 -20.66
CA THR A 212 -6.87 -25.34 -21.15
C THR A 212 -7.91 -26.28 -21.71
#